data_94298871c5d16ee84d58da389ec5f410
#
_entry.id   94298871c5d16ee84d58da389ec5f410
#
_cell.length_a   1.000
_cell.length_b   1.000
_cell.length_c   1.000
_cell.angle_alpha   90.00
_cell.angle_beta   90.00
_cell.angle_gamma   90.00
#
_symmetry.space_group_name_H-M   'P 1'
#
loop_
_entity.id
_entity.type
_entity.pdbx_description
1 polymer ?
#
loop_
_entity_poly.entity_id
_entity_poly.type
_entity_poly.pdbx_seq_one_letter_code
_entity_poly.pdbx_strand_id
1 'polypeptide(L)'
;MNKKEIIALLKVQKHEKIKVSIIDIDGVARGKFMSKNKFISALESKFGFCQVVFGWDMNDACYDNVKVTGWHTGYGDLEAKIDPSTIRKIPWEDDIPFFIADFDTAANDKSYVCPRTLLKKVIAEAEDMNFKPLFSQEFEWFNYRESSTSLYEKNFQNLNPITSGM
;
A
#
# COMPACT_ATOMS: atom_id res chain seq x y z
N MET A 1 -5.83 -18.32 2.41
CA MET A 1 -5.01 -19.03 3.43
C MET A 1 -5.31 -18.47 4.80
N ASN A 2 -5.38 -19.34 5.81
CA ASN A 2 -5.50 -18.91 7.21
C ASN A 2 -4.11 -18.57 7.81
N LYS A 3 -4.08 -17.94 9.00
CA LYS A 3 -2.82 -17.53 9.63
C LYS A 3 -1.85 -18.68 9.88
N LYS A 4 -2.36 -19.86 10.27
CA LYS A 4 -1.51 -21.05 10.56
C LYS A 4 -0.84 -21.56 9.28
N GLU A 5 -1.57 -21.61 8.18
CA GLU A 5 -1.05 -22.00 6.87
C GLU A 5 0.03 -21.02 6.37
N ILE A 6 -0.18 -19.72 6.56
CA ILE A 6 0.81 -18.71 6.22
C ILE A 6 2.08 -18.87 7.04
N ILE A 7 1.96 -19.06 8.34
CA ILE A 7 3.12 -19.26 9.21
C ILE A 7 3.91 -20.52 8.81
N ALA A 8 3.21 -21.62 8.51
CA ALA A 8 3.84 -22.84 8.03
C ALA A 8 4.57 -22.63 6.71
N LEU A 9 3.93 -21.94 5.75
CA LEU A 9 4.53 -21.58 4.47
C LEU A 9 5.81 -20.73 4.66
N LEU A 10 5.74 -19.71 5.49
CA LEU A 10 6.87 -18.80 5.72
C LEU A 10 8.05 -19.48 6.40
N LYS A 11 7.80 -20.46 7.28
CA LYS A 11 8.87 -21.21 7.96
C LYS A 11 9.75 -22.03 7.01
N VAL A 12 9.17 -22.52 5.90
CA VAL A 12 9.90 -23.34 4.92
C VAL A 12 10.46 -22.52 3.75
N GLN A 13 10.11 -21.25 3.64
CA GLN A 13 10.62 -20.39 2.57
C GLN A 13 12.04 -19.90 2.86
N LYS A 14 12.79 -19.66 1.76
CA LYS A 14 14.16 -19.14 1.80
C LYS A 14 14.28 -17.69 2.28
N HIS A 15 13.21 -16.91 2.11
CA HIS A 15 13.24 -15.46 2.39
C HIS A 15 13.25 -15.20 3.90
N GLU A 16 14.21 -14.43 4.35
CA GLU A 16 14.32 -13.96 5.74
C GLU A 16 13.53 -12.65 5.98
N LYS A 17 13.05 -12.04 4.91
CA LYS A 17 12.27 -10.79 4.92
C LYS A 17 10.95 -10.99 4.21
N ILE A 18 9.93 -10.30 4.69
CA ILE A 18 8.60 -10.24 4.09
C ILE A 18 8.28 -8.76 3.84
N LYS A 19 7.73 -8.44 2.67
CA LYS A 19 7.31 -7.10 2.34
C LYS A 19 5.87 -6.88 2.82
N VAL A 20 5.64 -5.79 3.54
CA VAL A 20 4.31 -5.39 4.03
C VAL A 20 4.06 -3.95 3.64
N SER A 21 2.89 -3.66 3.07
CA SER A 21 2.50 -2.30 2.73
C SER A 21 1.12 -1.97 3.29
N ILE A 22 0.89 -0.70 3.51
CA ILE A 22 -0.43 -0.10 3.61
C ILE A 22 -0.70 0.71 2.35
N ILE A 23 -1.94 1.08 2.11
CA ILE A 23 -2.32 1.93 0.99
C ILE A 23 -2.51 3.35 1.51
N ASP A 24 -1.80 4.31 0.92
CA ASP A 24 -1.92 5.72 1.28
C ASP A 24 -3.15 6.38 0.62
N ILE A 25 -3.30 7.69 0.81
CA ILE A 25 -4.45 8.44 0.30
C ILE A 25 -4.50 8.52 -1.23
N ASP A 26 -3.35 8.42 -1.89
CA ASP A 26 -3.22 8.43 -3.35
C ASP A 26 -3.27 7.01 -3.97
N GLY A 27 -3.48 5.98 -3.14
CA GLY A 27 -3.50 4.59 -3.58
C GLY A 27 -2.11 3.96 -3.73
N VAL A 28 -1.04 4.64 -3.30
CA VAL A 28 0.32 4.13 -3.35
C VAL A 28 0.57 3.11 -2.23
N ALA A 29 1.21 2.00 -2.58
CA ALA A 29 1.60 0.98 -1.61
C ALA A 29 2.85 1.41 -0.84
N ARG A 30 2.66 1.98 0.36
CA ARG A 30 3.73 2.40 1.27
C ARG A 30 4.16 1.23 2.13
N GLY A 31 5.39 0.78 1.96
CA GLY A 31 5.82 -0.48 2.53
C GLY A 31 7.15 -0.47 3.24
N LYS A 32 7.37 -1.56 3.94
CA LYS A 32 8.65 -1.87 4.58
C LYS A 32 8.91 -3.38 4.54
N PHE A 33 10.18 -3.74 4.67
CA PHE A 33 10.56 -5.11 4.90
C PHE A 33 10.54 -5.41 6.41
N MET A 34 9.91 -6.52 6.76
CA MET A 34 9.97 -7.08 8.11
C MET A 34 10.80 -8.35 8.11
N SER A 35 11.59 -8.61 9.16
CA SER A 35 12.16 -9.93 9.37
C SER A 35 11.04 -10.97 9.55
N LYS A 36 11.30 -12.21 9.17
CA LYS A 36 10.34 -13.31 9.25
C LYS A 36 9.71 -13.41 10.66
N ASN A 37 10.54 -13.35 11.71
CA ASN A 37 10.05 -13.43 13.10
C ASN A 37 9.15 -12.24 13.47
N LYS A 38 9.53 -11.01 13.09
CA LYS A 38 8.72 -9.83 13.34
C LYS A 38 7.39 -9.89 12.59
N PHE A 39 7.40 -10.38 11.35
CA PHE A 39 6.19 -10.56 10.56
C PHE A 39 5.23 -11.56 11.21
N ILE A 40 5.73 -12.72 11.65
CA ILE A 40 4.91 -13.76 12.31
C ILE A 40 4.26 -13.18 13.57
N SER A 41 5.02 -12.45 14.39
CA SER A 41 4.47 -11.76 15.56
C SER A 41 3.40 -10.73 15.18
N ALA A 42 3.65 -9.92 14.14
CA ALA A 42 2.71 -8.92 13.66
C ALA A 42 1.44 -9.53 13.02
N LEU A 43 1.54 -10.73 12.46
CA LEU A 43 0.40 -11.47 11.92
C LEU A 43 -0.56 -11.95 13.03
N GLU A 44 -0.02 -12.28 14.21
CA GLU A 44 -0.79 -12.70 15.38
C GLU A 44 -1.35 -11.50 16.16
N SER A 45 -0.65 -10.38 16.12
CA SER A 45 -0.99 -9.15 16.83
C SER A 45 -1.25 -7.98 15.86
N LYS A 46 -0.59 -6.86 16.09
CA LYS A 46 -0.61 -5.65 15.28
C LYS A 46 0.80 -5.06 15.25
N PHE A 47 1.00 -4.05 14.40
CA PHE A 47 2.26 -3.30 14.37
C PHE A 47 2.00 -1.82 14.10
N GLY A 48 2.92 -0.96 14.53
CA GLY A 48 2.86 0.46 14.28
C GLY A 48 3.22 0.81 12.85
N PHE A 49 2.45 1.72 12.25
CA PHE A 49 2.78 2.34 10.97
C PHE A 49 2.44 3.83 11.02
N CYS A 50 3.36 4.67 10.54
CA CYS A 50 3.21 6.11 10.64
C CYS A 50 1.99 6.62 9.89
N GLN A 51 1.17 7.43 10.55
CA GLN A 51 -0.02 8.04 9.96
C GLN A 51 0.27 9.13 8.92
N VAL A 52 1.53 9.53 8.73
CA VAL A 52 1.95 10.51 7.71
C VAL A 52 1.45 10.15 6.31
N VAL A 53 1.28 8.87 6.03
CA VAL A 53 0.76 8.35 4.77
C VAL A 53 -0.62 8.90 4.37
N PHE A 54 -1.33 9.53 5.29
CA PHE A 54 -2.59 10.23 5.03
C PHE A 54 -2.41 11.75 4.93
N GLY A 55 -1.19 12.25 5.02
CA GLY A 55 -0.88 13.68 5.01
C GLY A 55 0.18 14.09 4.01
N TRP A 56 0.53 13.24 3.06
CA TRP A 56 1.47 13.54 1.99
C TRP A 56 0.98 13.02 0.63
N ASP A 57 1.56 13.52 -0.45
CA ASP A 57 1.29 13.07 -1.80
C ASP A 57 2.20 11.90 -2.22
N MET A 58 2.06 11.47 -3.48
CA MET A 58 2.88 10.39 -4.05
C MET A 58 4.38 10.72 -4.15
N ASN A 59 4.78 12.01 -4.05
CA ASN A 59 6.16 12.48 -4.07
C ASN A 59 6.71 12.74 -2.65
N ASP A 60 5.99 12.30 -1.61
CA ASP A 60 6.31 12.50 -0.20
C ASP A 60 6.27 13.98 0.26
N ALA A 61 5.56 14.84 -0.50
CA ALA A 61 5.33 16.21 -0.11
C ALA A 61 4.16 16.29 0.88
N CYS A 62 4.44 16.77 2.09
CA CYS A 62 3.43 16.90 3.14
C CYS A 62 2.44 18.04 2.83
N TYR A 63 1.15 17.78 3.03
CA TYR A 63 0.11 18.80 2.92
C TYR A 63 0.10 19.71 4.15
N ASP A 64 -0.08 21.01 3.95
CA ASP A 64 -0.06 22.01 5.02
C ASP A 64 -1.37 22.12 5.82
N ASN A 65 -2.49 21.66 5.23
CA ASN A 65 -3.83 21.88 5.77
C ASN A 65 -4.54 20.62 6.26
N VAL A 66 -3.81 19.55 6.53
CA VAL A 66 -4.36 18.27 6.99
C VAL A 66 -4.84 18.34 8.44
N LYS A 67 -5.96 17.71 8.72
CA LYS A 67 -6.54 17.65 10.06
C LYS A 67 -6.20 16.38 10.83
N VAL A 68 -6.06 15.26 10.13
CA VAL A 68 -5.89 13.93 10.74
C VAL A 68 -4.46 13.67 11.16
N THR A 69 -3.50 14.11 10.35
CA THR A 69 -2.07 13.93 10.58
C THR A 69 -1.31 15.21 10.21
N GLY A 70 -0.17 15.48 10.81
CA GLY A 70 0.63 16.67 10.56
C GLY A 70 1.53 16.98 11.74
N TRP A 71 2.23 18.10 11.70
CA TRP A 71 3.08 18.56 12.80
C TRP A 71 2.33 18.68 14.14
N HIS A 72 1.05 19.06 14.11
CA HIS A 72 0.17 19.16 15.28
C HIS A 72 -0.14 17.81 15.93
N THR A 73 0.03 16.70 15.23
CA THR A 73 -0.17 15.34 15.76
C THR A 73 1.13 14.62 16.08
N GLY A 74 2.29 15.23 15.76
CA GLY A 74 3.61 14.61 15.89
C GLY A 74 3.82 13.41 14.98
N TYR A 75 3.02 13.21 13.94
CA TYR A 75 3.11 12.10 13.00
C TYR A 75 3.23 10.72 13.65
N GLY A 76 2.48 10.49 14.71
CA GLY A 76 2.54 9.22 15.46
C GLY A 76 2.16 8.00 14.63
N ASP A 77 2.50 6.82 15.15
CA ASP A 77 2.08 5.55 14.56
C ASP A 77 0.60 5.25 14.91
N LEU A 78 -0.10 4.68 13.94
CA LEU A 78 -1.37 4.00 14.15
C LEU A 78 -1.15 2.48 14.11
N GLU A 79 -2.00 1.74 14.84
CA GLU A 79 -1.96 0.29 14.81
C GLU A 79 -2.46 -0.23 13.46
N ALA A 80 -1.63 -1.03 12.79
CA ALA A 80 -1.93 -1.70 11.54
C ALA A 80 -2.02 -3.21 11.73
N LYS A 81 -2.91 -3.86 10.99
CA LYS A 81 -3.17 -5.30 11.01
C LYS A 81 -2.96 -5.88 9.63
N ILE A 82 -2.12 -6.89 9.53
CA ILE A 82 -1.87 -7.60 8.28
C ILE A 82 -3.13 -8.33 7.83
N ASP A 83 -3.50 -8.16 6.57
CA ASP A 83 -4.59 -8.91 5.94
C ASP A 83 -4.03 -10.20 5.29
N PRO A 84 -4.28 -11.38 5.90
CA PRO A 84 -3.73 -12.65 5.41
C PRO A 84 -4.23 -13.02 4.01
N SER A 85 -5.40 -12.53 3.61
CA SER A 85 -5.99 -12.83 2.29
C SER A 85 -5.22 -12.20 1.13
N THR A 86 -4.36 -11.23 1.42
CA THR A 86 -3.60 -10.46 0.42
C THR A 86 -2.26 -11.07 0.06
N ILE A 87 -1.92 -12.25 0.59
CA ILE A 87 -0.65 -12.91 0.30
C ILE A 87 -0.43 -13.05 -1.22
N ARG A 88 0.73 -12.59 -1.67
CA ARG A 88 1.22 -12.78 -3.04
C ARG A 88 2.73 -12.80 -3.05
N LYS A 89 3.31 -13.12 -4.20
CA LYS A 89 4.74 -13.05 -4.45
C LYS A 89 5.02 -11.88 -5.39
N ILE A 90 6.18 -11.28 -5.26
CA ILE A 90 6.66 -10.25 -6.18
C ILE A 90 7.72 -10.90 -7.09
N PRO A 91 7.37 -11.23 -8.36
CA PRO A 91 8.25 -12.01 -9.23
C PRO A 91 9.60 -11.34 -9.52
N TRP A 92 9.59 -10.02 -9.71
CA TRP A 92 10.81 -9.24 -9.99
C TRP A 92 11.66 -8.92 -8.74
N GLU A 93 11.21 -9.32 -7.57
CA GLU A 93 11.95 -9.24 -6.28
C GLU A 93 12.22 -10.65 -5.72
N ASP A 94 12.65 -11.59 -6.58
CA ASP A 94 12.98 -12.96 -6.22
C ASP A 94 11.81 -13.71 -5.52
N ASP A 95 10.60 -13.47 -5.96
CA ASP A 95 9.38 -14.09 -5.38
C ASP A 95 9.17 -13.78 -3.89
N ILE A 96 9.65 -12.64 -3.41
CA ILE A 96 9.48 -12.26 -2.01
C ILE A 96 8.00 -12.23 -1.62
N PRO A 97 7.62 -12.78 -0.46
CA PRO A 97 6.24 -12.69 0.02
C PRO A 97 5.85 -11.23 0.31
N PHE A 98 4.68 -10.86 -0.17
CA PHE A 98 4.11 -9.53 -0.01
C PHE A 98 2.71 -9.61 0.59
N PHE A 99 2.40 -8.71 1.53
CA PHE A 99 1.10 -8.56 2.17
C PHE A 99 0.69 -7.10 2.23
N ILE A 100 -0.62 -6.88 2.25
CA ILE A 100 -1.20 -5.57 2.54
C ILE A 100 -1.74 -5.60 3.98
N ALA A 101 -1.60 -4.49 4.68
CA ALA A 101 -2.16 -4.27 6.00
C ALA A 101 -3.15 -3.10 5.96
N ASP A 102 -4.09 -3.11 6.88
CA ASP A 102 -5.04 -2.03 7.11
C ASP A 102 -4.80 -1.43 8.48
N PHE A 103 -5.14 -0.16 8.67
CA PHE A 103 -5.22 0.40 10.00
C PHE A 103 -6.41 -0.19 10.77
N ASP A 104 -6.18 -0.55 12.01
CA ASP A 104 -7.20 -1.17 12.84
C ASP A 104 -8.28 -0.16 13.24
N THR A 105 -9.49 -0.38 12.75
CA THR A 105 -10.64 0.49 13.01
C THR A 105 -11.10 0.47 14.46
N ALA A 106 -10.91 -0.66 15.15
CA ALA A 106 -11.31 -0.80 16.54
C ALA A 106 -10.40 -0.06 17.53
N ALA A 107 -9.11 0.10 17.16
CA ALA A 107 -8.11 0.74 17.99
C ALA A 107 -7.89 2.22 17.68
N ASN A 108 -8.33 2.68 16.50
CA ASN A 108 -8.02 4.01 15.99
C ASN A 108 -9.27 4.75 15.52
N ASP A 109 -9.61 5.80 16.21
CA ASP A 109 -10.68 6.72 15.79
C ASP A 109 -10.45 7.36 14.40
N LYS A 110 -9.19 7.36 13.94
CA LYS A 110 -8.77 7.94 12.64
C LYS A 110 -8.78 6.96 11.46
N SER A 111 -9.20 5.74 11.65
CA SER A 111 -9.23 4.72 10.59
C SER A 111 -10.14 5.05 9.40
N TYR A 112 -11.06 5.99 9.57
CA TYR A 112 -11.97 6.45 8.52
C TYR A 112 -11.24 7.11 7.34
N VAL A 113 -9.99 7.54 7.50
CA VAL A 113 -9.17 8.11 6.41
C VAL A 113 -8.47 7.04 5.57
N CYS A 114 -8.46 5.78 6.01
CA CYS A 114 -7.85 4.70 5.27
C CYS A 114 -8.68 4.33 4.03
N PRO A 115 -8.19 4.54 2.79
CA PRO A 115 -8.96 4.28 1.58
C PRO A 115 -9.42 2.82 1.47
N ARG A 116 -8.54 1.89 1.85
CA ARG A 116 -8.84 0.46 1.79
C ARG A 116 -9.91 0.05 2.80
N THR A 117 -9.89 0.62 3.99
CA THR A 117 -10.94 0.40 5.01
C THR A 117 -12.28 0.93 4.53
N LEU A 118 -12.29 2.13 3.93
CA LEU A 118 -13.50 2.72 3.35
C LEU A 118 -14.06 1.83 2.23
N LEU A 119 -13.21 1.37 1.31
CA LEU A 119 -13.64 0.48 0.22
C LEU A 119 -14.27 -0.80 0.76
N LYS A 120 -13.66 -1.46 1.76
CA LYS A 120 -14.22 -2.65 2.40
C LYS A 120 -15.60 -2.39 3.00
N LYS A 121 -15.77 -1.24 3.64
CA LYS A 121 -17.06 -0.83 4.22
C LYS A 121 -18.13 -0.67 3.13
N VAL A 122 -17.81 0.05 2.04
CA VAL A 122 -18.76 0.28 0.95
C VAL A 122 -19.12 -1.02 0.23
N ILE A 123 -18.15 -1.94 0.05
CA ILE A 123 -18.43 -3.27 -0.52
C ILE A 123 -19.40 -4.05 0.38
N ALA A 124 -19.17 -4.05 1.69
CA ALA A 124 -20.07 -4.74 2.63
C ALA A 124 -21.49 -4.16 2.59
N GLU A 125 -21.64 -2.84 2.56
CA GLU A 125 -22.95 -2.18 2.42
C GLU A 125 -23.65 -2.56 1.09
N ALA A 126 -22.90 -2.67 0.01
CA ALA A 126 -23.46 -3.11 -1.27
C ALA A 126 -23.92 -4.58 -1.21
N GLU A 127 -23.14 -5.46 -0.57
CA GLU A 127 -23.49 -6.87 -0.39
C GLU A 127 -24.73 -7.04 0.49
N ASP A 128 -24.88 -6.25 1.55
CA ASP A 128 -26.10 -6.21 2.39
C ASP A 128 -27.35 -5.79 1.59
N MET A 129 -27.16 -4.99 0.55
CA MET A 129 -28.21 -4.61 -0.41
C MET A 129 -28.41 -5.61 -1.54
N ASN A 130 -27.76 -6.79 -1.47
CA ASN A 130 -27.74 -7.82 -2.51
C ASN A 130 -27.08 -7.40 -3.84
N PHE A 131 -26.18 -6.43 -3.83
CA PHE A 131 -25.32 -6.10 -4.98
C PHE A 131 -23.95 -6.74 -4.81
N LYS A 132 -23.43 -7.30 -5.90
CA LYS A 132 -22.05 -7.79 -5.95
C LYS A 132 -21.22 -6.85 -6.82
N PRO A 133 -20.45 -5.93 -6.23
CA PRO A 133 -19.63 -5.00 -7.00
C PRO A 133 -18.52 -5.73 -7.75
N LEU A 134 -18.29 -5.32 -9.00
CA LEU A 134 -17.21 -5.80 -9.84
C LEU A 134 -16.44 -4.57 -10.34
N PHE A 135 -15.13 -4.55 -10.11
CA PHE A 135 -14.26 -3.45 -10.48
C PHE A 135 -13.24 -3.92 -11.51
N SER A 136 -12.85 -3.02 -12.39
CA SER A 136 -11.74 -3.20 -13.30
C SER A 136 -10.84 -1.97 -13.25
N GLN A 137 -9.57 -2.16 -13.58
CA GLN A 137 -8.61 -1.06 -13.74
C GLN A 137 -8.24 -0.99 -15.20
N GLU A 138 -8.16 0.24 -15.72
CA GLU A 138 -7.61 0.54 -17.03
C GLU A 138 -6.28 1.26 -16.82
N PHE A 139 -5.23 0.76 -17.47
CA PHE A 139 -3.90 1.33 -17.38
C PHE A 139 -3.54 1.95 -18.71
N GLU A 140 -3.25 3.25 -18.69
CA GLU A 140 -2.80 3.99 -19.85
C GLU A 140 -1.39 4.52 -19.61
N TRP A 141 -0.51 4.39 -20.59
CA TRP A 141 0.83 4.93 -20.53
C TRP A 141 1.37 5.24 -21.92
N PHE A 142 2.31 6.17 -21.96
CA PHE A 142 3.06 6.50 -23.16
C PHE A 142 4.53 6.13 -22.99
N ASN A 143 5.14 5.64 -24.06
CA ASN A 143 6.55 5.27 -24.05
C ASN A 143 7.37 6.32 -24.82
N TYR A 144 8.48 6.76 -24.22
CA TYR A 144 9.37 7.75 -24.80
C TYR A 144 10.81 7.22 -24.81
N ARG A 145 11.62 7.67 -25.80
CA ARG A 145 13.07 7.41 -25.86
C ARG A 145 13.80 8.49 -25.08
N GLU A 146 13.77 8.36 -23.77
CA GLU A 146 14.39 9.33 -22.86
C GLU A 146 15.21 8.58 -21.81
N SER A 147 16.20 9.26 -21.26
CA SER A 147 16.91 8.84 -20.06
C SER A 147 16.40 9.63 -18.86
N SER A 148 16.70 9.22 -17.64
CA SER A 148 16.39 10.01 -16.45
C SER A 148 16.99 11.41 -16.52
N THR A 149 18.20 11.55 -17.07
CA THR A 149 18.87 12.84 -17.24
C THR A 149 18.14 13.71 -18.26
N SER A 150 17.83 13.17 -19.46
CA SER A 150 17.14 13.95 -20.50
C SER A 150 15.72 14.35 -20.08
N LEU A 151 15.02 13.53 -19.33
CA LEU A 151 13.72 13.90 -18.74
C LEU A 151 13.83 15.10 -17.82
N TYR A 152 14.83 15.09 -16.95
CA TYR A 152 15.09 16.18 -16.00
C TYR A 152 15.47 17.48 -16.73
N GLU A 153 16.42 17.41 -17.69
CA GLU A 153 16.89 18.56 -18.50
C GLU A 153 15.76 19.19 -19.31
N LYS A 154 14.86 18.37 -19.85
CA LYS A 154 13.69 18.82 -20.62
C LYS A 154 12.51 19.25 -19.74
N ASN A 155 12.63 19.12 -18.42
CA ASN A 155 11.54 19.38 -17.49
C ASN A 155 10.25 18.64 -17.90
N PHE A 156 10.38 17.38 -18.34
CA PHE A 156 9.27 16.52 -18.82
C PHE A 156 8.48 17.10 -20.02
N GLN A 157 9.09 17.95 -20.81
CA GLN A 157 8.47 18.55 -22.00
C GLN A 157 9.21 18.14 -23.28
N ASN A 158 8.53 18.21 -24.40
CA ASN A 158 9.10 17.90 -25.72
C ASN A 158 9.82 16.53 -25.75
N LEU A 159 9.16 15.51 -25.21
CA LEU A 159 9.69 14.16 -25.13
C LEU A 159 9.66 13.47 -26.49
N ASN A 160 10.63 12.58 -26.74
CA ASN A 160 10.72 11.83 -27.99
C ASN A 160 9.83 10.57 -27.92
N PRO A 161 8.66 10.51 -28.57
CA PRO A 161 7.82 9.32 -28.54
C PRO A 161 8.50 8.14 -29.26
N ILE A 162 8.23 6.91 -28.79
CA ILE A 162 8.73 5.70 -29.44
C ILE A 162 8.03 5.45 -30.77
N THR A 163 6.73 5.80 -30.83
CA THR A 163 5.92 5.69 -32.04
C THR A 163 5.72 7.06 -32.66
N SER A 164 5.95 7.18 -33.99
CA SER A 164 5.65 8.39 -34.73
C SER A 164 4.13 8.59 -34.84
N GLY A 165 3.66 9.81 -34.61
CA GLY A 165 2.24 10.16 -34.78
C GLY A 165 1.44 10.35 -33.50
N MET A 166 2.12 10.48 -32.38
CA MET A 166 1.55 11.00 -31.14
C MET A 166 1.86 12.48 -30.95
#